data_1d1fd693d530cf57c6f31731dcede952
#
_entry.id   1d1fd693d530cf57c6f31731dcede952
#
_cell.length_a   1.000
_cell.length_b   1.000
_cell.length_c   1.000
_cell.angle_alpha   90.00
_cell.angle_beta   90.00
_cell.angle_gamma   90.00
#
_symmetry.space_group_name_H-M   'P 1'
#
loop_
_entity.id
_entity.type
_entity.pdbx_description
1 polymer ?
#
loop_
_entity_poly.entity_id
_entity_poly.type
_entity_poly.pdbx_seq_one_letter_code
_entity_poly.pdbx_strand_id
1 'polypeptide(L)'
;MDRNGLEKALIHHCAPTLAGLKSAGLFRYFYESRQSAEEEIAQTDALLQAKGVYVEALIWNKDSVLIYTYRLNHLQRELQNPEALEILQEYGYVGCDAGSCIRHLKKRVCECACFPHEIGIFLGYPPEDVRGFIENSGQNCKCCGIWKVYCNEQDKIQLFCKFQKCSDVYRQVFSKGRGLAQMTVGA
;
A
#
# COMPACT_ATOMS: atom_id res chain seq x y z
N MET A 1 13.06 -2.93 -25.28
CA MET A 1 12.94 -2.83 -23.84
C MET A 1 11.50 -2.49 -23.54
N ASP A 2 10.78 -3.46 -23.03
CA ASP A 2 9.36 -3.23 -22.68
C ASP A 2 9.29 -2.26 -21.50
N ARG A 3 8.86 -1.03 -21.75
CA ARG A 3 8.69 0.05 -20.75
C ARG A 3 7.66 -0.28 -19.67
N ASN A 4 7.35 -1.55 -19.40
CA ASN A 4 6.07 -1.89 -18.81
C ASN A 4 6.10 -2.72 -17.51
N GLY A 5 7.24 -3.11 -16.99
CA GLY A 5 7.29 -3.98 -15.83
C GLY A 5 6.65 -3.35 -14.58
N LEU A 6 7.46 -2.66 -13.81
CA LEU A 6 7.03 -2.09 -12.51
C LEU A 6 6.07 -0.90 -12.66
N GLU A 7 6.27 0.00 -13.65
CA GLU A 7 5.35 1.12 -13.88
C GLU A 7 3.91 0.65 -14.14
N LYS A 8 3.75 -0.35 -15.01
CA LYS A 8 2.43 -0.94 -15.30
C LYS A 8 1.82 -1.59 -14.07
N ALA A 9 2.62 -2.31 -13.27
CA ALA A 9 2.16 -2.91 -12.03
C ALA A 9 1.69 -1.84 -11.03
N LEU A 10 2.42 -0.74 -10.88
CA LEU A 10 2.03 0.40 -10.03
C LEU A 10 0.71 1.03 -10.48
N ILE A 11 0.54 1.28 -11.77
CA ILE A 11 -0.71 1.78 -12.33
C ILE A 11 -1.88 0.81 -12.05
N HIS A 12 -1.62 -0.50 -12.15
CA HIS A 12 -2.65 -1.51 -11.95
C HIS A 12 -3.08 -1.65 -10.48
N HIS A 13 -2.10 -1.66 -9.57
CA HIS A 13 -2.31 -1.97 -8.16
C HIS A 13 -2.37 -0.76 -7.24
N CYS A 14 -1.76 0.37 -7.62
CA CYS A 14 -1.56 1.52 -6.76
C CYS A 14 -2.15 2.83 -7.30
N ALA A 15 -3.00 2.79 -8.33
CA ALA A 15 -3.60 4.00 -8.91
C ALA A 15 -4.24 4.94 -7.87
N PRO A 16 -5.05 4.49 -6.90
CA PRO A 16 -5.58 5.37 -5.85
C PRO A 16 -4.48 6.01 -4.99
N THR A 17 -3.38 5.31 -4.74
CA THR A 17 -2.22 5.85 -4.01
C THR A 17 -1.51 6.91 -4.85
N LEU A 18 -1.27 6.64 -6.13
CA LEU A 18 -0.67 7.61 -7.06
C LEU A 18 -1.53 8.86 -7.23
N ALA A 19 -2.85 8.70 -7.17
CA ALA A 19 -3.83 9.80 -7.25
C ALA A 19 -4.00 10.60 -5.94
N GLY A 20 -3.39 10.19 -4.83
CA GLY A 20 -3.58 10.84 -3.52
C GLY A 20 -4.89 10.50 -2.82
N LEU A 21 -5.62 9.49 -3.28
CA LEU A 21 -6.89 9.05 -2.69
C LEU A 21 -6.72 8.00 -1.59
N LYS A 22 -5.57 7.31 -1.56
CA LYS A 22 -5.25 6.24 -0.62
C LYS A 22 -3.83 6.40 -0.09
N SER A 23 -3.60 6.06 1.17
CA SER A 23 -2.31 6.25 1.83
C SER A 23 -1.23 5.34 1.25
N ALA A 24 -1.55 4.08 0.97
CA ALA A 24 -0.59 3.14 0.42
C ALA A 24 -1.23 2.00 -0.37
N GLY A 25 -0.41 1.27 -1.14
CA GLY A 25 -0.74 0.05 -1.84
C GLY A 25 0.31 -1.02 -1.60
N LEU A 26 -0.10 -2.27 -1.70
CA LEU A 26 0.75 -3.44 -1.52
C LEU A 26 0.42 -4.45 -2.61
N PHE A 27 1.46 -4.94 -3.31
CA PHE A 27 1.27 -5.95 -4.35
C PHE A 27 2.52 -6.80 -4.54
N ARG A 28 2.33 -7.98 -5.11
CA ARG A 28 3.42 -8.88 -5.49
C ARG A 28 3.85 -8.56 -6.93
N TYR A 29 5.14 -8.27 -7.09
CA TYR A 29 5.78 -8.06 -8.38
C TYR A 29 6.65 -9.26 -8.72
N PHE A 30 6.41 -9.89 -9.87
CA PHE A 30 7.19 -11.01 -10.39
C PHE A 30 8.32 -10.51 -11.27
N TYR A 31 9.49 -11.09 -11.15
CA TYR A 31 10.68 -10.71 -11.89
C TYR A 31 11.44 -11.94 -12.42
N GLU A 32 12.19 -11.75 -13.50
CA GLU A 32 13.09 -12.77 -14.04
C GLU A 32 14.49 -12.66 -13.42
N SER A 33 14.94 -11.42 -13.14
CA SER A 33 16.22 -11.12 -12.50
C SER A 33 16.01 -10.22 -11.29
N ARG A 34 16.50 -10.66 -10.14
CA ARG A 34 16.45 -9.88 -8.90
C ARG A 34 17.19 -8.54 -9.04
N GLN A 35 18.38 -8.55 -9.66
CA GLN A 35 19.16 -7.34 -9.88
C GLN A 35 18.37 -6.32 -10.70
N SER A 36 17.75 -6.74 -11.80
CA SER A 36 16.92 -5.86 -12.63
C SER A 36 15.74 -5.29 -11.85
N ALA A 37 15.08 -6.11 -11.01
CA ALA A 37 13.99 -5.64 -10.17
C ALA A 37 14.44 -4.63 -9.09
N GLU A 38 15.61 -4.83 -8.49
CA GLU A 38 16.21 -3.89 -7.53
C GLU A 38 16.49 -2.53 -8.22
N GLU A 39 17.05 -2.56 -9.44
CA GLU A 39 17.30 -1.34 -10.23
C GLU A 39 16.00 -0.63 -10.62
N GLU A 40 14.99 -1.37 -11.09
CA GLU A 40 13.67 -0.80 -11.42
C GLU A 40 12.99 -0.15 -10.20
N ILE A 41 13.04 -0.80 -9.05
CA ILE A 41 12.46 -0.26 -7.81
C ILE A 41 13.18 1.02 -7.41
N ALA A 42 14.52 1.02 -7.41
CA ALA A 42 15.32 2.19 -7.04
C ALA A 42 15.08 3.38 -7.98
N GLN A 43 15.03 3.13 -9.29
CA GLN A 43 14.75 4.18 -10.28
C GLN A 43 13.33 4.74 -10.13
N THR A 44 12.35 3.86 -9.92
CA THR A 44 10.96 4.26 -9.77
C THR A 44 10.75 5.04 -8.46
N ASP A 45 11.37 4.59 -7.37
CA ASP A 45 11.33 5.30 -6.09
C ASP A 45 11.92 6.71 -6.23
N ALA A 46 13.12 6.84 -6.78
CA ALA A 46 13.76 8.14 -7.02
C ALA A 46 12.89 9.08 -7.90
N LEU A 47 12.20 8.52 -8.91
CA LEU A 47 11.29 9.27 -9.77
C LEU A 47 10.07 9.82 -9.02
N LEU A 48 9.54 9.06 -8.06
CA LEU A 48 8.30 9.39 -7.36
C LEU A 48 8.51 10.18 -6.06
N GLN A 49 9.71 10.17 -5.47
CA GLN A 49 10.02 10.89 -4.23
C GLN A 49 9.71 12.38 -4.31
N ALA A 50 9.98 13.02 -5.45
CA ALA A 50 9.63 14.43 -5.68
C ALA A 50 8.11 14.70 -5.61
N LYS A 51 7.28 13.66 -5.68
CA LYS A 51 5.82 13.68 -5.51
C LYS A 51 5.37 13.25 -4.12
N GLY A 52 6.29 13.00 -3.20
CA GLY A 52 6.01 12.48 -1.86
C GLY A 52 5.52 11.03 -1.84
N VAL A 53 5.76 10.27 -2.92
CA VAL A 53 5.42 8.85 -3.04
C VAL A 53 6.70 8.02 -3.03
N TYR A 54 6.69 6.95 -2.28
CA TYR A 54 7.83 6.04 -2.06
C TYR A 54 7.47 4.63 -2.49
N VAL A 55 8.46 3.91 -3.00
CA VAL A 55 8.31 2.52 -3.47
C VAL A 55 9.39 1.67 -2.81
N GLU A 56 8.99 0.73 -1.96
CA GLU A 56 9.91 -0.10 -1.19
C GLU A 56 9.62 -1.59 -1.34
N ALA A 57 10.68 -2.39 -1.39
CA ALA A 57 10.59 -3.84 -1.23
C ALA A 57 10.43 -4.19 0.25
N LEU A 58 9.36 -4.90 0.62
CA LEU A 58 9.16 -5.43 1.97
C LEU A 58 9.82 -6.80 2.14
N ILE A 59 9.57 -7.72 1.22
CA ILE A 59 10.12 -9.08 1.27
C ILE A 59 10.43 -9.59 -0.14
N TRP A 60 11.60 -10.20 -0.29
CA TRP A 60 12.04 -10.87 -1.49
C TRP A 60 11.78 -12.37 -1.39
N ASN A 61 11.16 -12.94 -2.42
CA ASN A 61 11.01 -14.38 -2.62
C ASN A 61 11.87 -14.82 -3.81
N LYS A 62 11.81 -16.09 -4.17
CA LYS A 62 12.64 -16.66 -5.25
C LYS A 62 12.43 -15.98 -6.61
N ASP A 63 11.18 -15.62 -6.94
CA ASP A 63 10.73 -15.14 -8.26
C ASP A 63 9.85 -13.88 -8.16
N SER A 64 9.70 -13.35 -6.97
CA SER A 64 8.81 -12.22 -6.73
C SER A 64 9.25 -11.38 -5.53
N VAL A 65 8.80 -10.14 -5.50
CA VAL A 65 9.00 -9.22 -4.39
C VAL A 65 7.66 -8.62 -3.98
N LEU A 66 7.44 -8.48 -2.69
CA LEU A 66 6.30 -7.75 -2.14
C LEU A 66 6.67 -6.27 -2.10
N ILE A 67 5.99 -5.48 -2.93
CA ILE A 67 6.22 -4.04 -3.05
C ILE A 67 5.19 -3.28 -2.24
N TYR A 68 5.66 -2.35 -1.44
CA TYR A 68 4.90 -1.38 -0.69
C TYR A 68 5.10 0.01 -1.30
N THR A 69 4.00 0.63 -1.73
CA THR A 69 4.01 1.98 -2.30
C THR A 69 3.17 2.87 -1.42
N TYR A 70 3.74 3.98 -0.92
CA TYR A 70 3.06 4.82 0.06
C TYR A 70 3.32 6.30 -0.14
N ARG A 71 2.40 7.12 0.37
CA ARG A 71 2.54 8.57 0.50
C ARG A 71 3.00 8.90 1.91
N LEU A 72 4.19 9.47 2.04
CA LEU A 72 4.79 9.72 3.34
C LEU A 72 3.90 10.56 4.26
N ASN A 73 3.35 11.68 3.75
CA ASN A 73 2.49 12.56 4.54
C ASN A 73 1.17 11.90 4.97
N HIS A 74 0.62 10.99 4.13
CA HIS A 74 -0.58 10.24 4.47
C HIS A 74 -0.26 9.18 5.51
N LEU A 75 0.78 8.37 5.27
CA LEU A 75 1.22 7.34 6.20
C LEU A 75 1.53 7.94 7.59
N GLN A 76 2.21 9.07 7.63
CA GLN A 76 2.53 9.73 8.91
C GLN A 76 1.27 10.10 9.69
N ARG A 77 0.19 10.54 9.00
CA ARG A 77 -1.10 10.82 9.63
C ARG A 77 -1.80 9.56 10.13
N GLU A 78 -1.78 8.48 9.35
CA GLU A 78 -2.34 7.19 9.78
C GLU A 78 -1.63 6.67 11.04
N LEU A 79 -0.30 6.75 11.08
CA LEU A 79 0.51 6.31 12.22
C LEU A 79 0.37 7.18 13.46
N GLN A 80 -0.13 8.42 13.32
CA GLN A 80 -0.42 9.34 14.43
C GLN A 80 -1.88 9.24 14.93
N ASN A 81 -2.73 8.46 14.28
CA ASN A 81 -4.09 8.25 14.72
C ASN A 81 -4.08 7.48 16.06
N PRO A 82 -4.75 7.97 17.12
CA PRO A 82 -4.74 7.32 18.43
C PRO A 82 -5.20 5.86 18.40
N GLU A 83 -6.27 5.54 17.68
CA GLU A 83 -6.79 4.16 17.58
C GLU A 83 -5.81 3.25 16.82
N ALA A 84 -5.13 3.78 15.80
CA ALA A 84 -4.09 3.05 15.09
C ALA A 84 -2.87 2.80 16.00
N LEU A 85 -2.47 3.79 16.79
CA LEU A 85 -1.36 3.65 17.75
C LEU A 85 -1.63 2.56 18.78
N GLU A 86 -2.85 2.48 19.32
CA GLU A 86 -3.24 1.40 20.23
C GLU A 86 -3.02 0.02 19.60
N ILE A 87 -3.51 -0.17 18.38
CA ILE A 87 -3.31 -1.43 17.65
C ILE A 87 -1.82 -1.70 17.44
N LEU A 88 -1.06 -0.72 16.97
CA LEU A 88 0.36 -0.90 16.65
C LEU A 88 1.20 -1.22 17.90
N GLN A 89 0.88 -0.62 19.06
CA GLN A 89 1.56 -0.90 20.32
C GLN A 89 1.42 -2.37 20.75
N GLU A 90 0.27 -3.00 20.53
CA GLU A 90 0.04 -4.43 20.79
C GLU A 90 1.02 -5.33 20.01
N TYR A 91 1.53 -4.86 18.86
CA TYR A 91 2.48 -5.57 18.00
C TYR A 91 3.93 -5.07 18.14
N GLY A 92 4.21 -4.27 19.19
CA GLY A 92 5.57 -3.84 19.52
C GLY A 92 6.11 -2.67 18.70
N TYR A 93 5.25 -1.92 18.02
CA TYR A 93 5.67 -0.67 17.39
C TYR A 93 5.89 0.40 18.47
N VAL A 94 7.06 1.02 18.45
CA VAL A 94 7.44 2.07 19.38
C VAL A 94 7.62 3.38 18.61
N GLY A 95 6.86 4.40 19.01
CA GLY A 95 6.83 5.69 18.31
C GLY A 95 5.91 5.71 17.10
N CYS A 96 5.82 6.86 16.45
CA CYS A 96 4.95 7.12 15.30
C CYS A 96 5.72 7.66 14.07
N ASP A 97 7.05 7.55 14.07
CA ASP A 97 7.87 7.88 12.91
C ASP A 97 7.76 6.80 11.83
N ALA A 98 7.41 7.21 10.61
CA ALA A 98 7.14 6.31 9.49
C ALA A 98 8.34 5.40 9.17
N GLY A 99 9.56 5.92 9.20
CA GLY A 99 10.76 5.13 8.88
C GLY A 99 11.00 4.00 9.88
N SER A 100 10.86 4.27 11.17
CA SER A 100 10.99 3.24 12.23
C SER A 100 9.87 2.21 12.15
N CYS A 101 8.63 2.67 11.91
CA CYS A 101 7.48 1.78 11.77
C CYS A 101 7.62 0.87 10.54
N ILE A 102 8.09 1.37 9.40
CA ILE A 102 8.31 0.54 8.19
C ILE A 102 9.43 -0.48 8.44
N ARG A 103 10.52 -0.10 9.12
CA ARG A 103 11.57 -1.07 9.48
C ARG A 103 11.04 -2.19 10.36
N HIS A 104 10.21 -1.86 11.34
CA HIS A 104 9.58 -2.86 12.20
C HIS A 104 8.59 -3.74 11.40
N LEU A 105 7.78 -3.15 10.52
CA LEU A 105 6.89 -3.88 9.62
C LEU A 105 7.65 -4.88 8.75
N LYS A 106 8.77 -4.48 8.14
CA LYS A 106 9.64 -5.38 7.34
C LYS A 106 10.08 -6.59 8.16
N LYS A 107 10.54 -6.35 9.39
CA LYS A 107 10.92 -7.42 10.31
C LYS A 107 9.75 -8.38 10.57
N ARG A 108 8.58 -7.85 10.90
CA ARG A 108 7.39 -8.65 11.17
C ARG A 108 6.93 -9.46 9.96
N VAL A 109 6.92 -8.88 8.76
CA VAL A 109 6.59 -9.59 7.51
C VAL A 109 7.53 -10.76 7.24
N CYS A 110 8.82 -10.64 7.62
CA CYS A 110 9.82 -11.70 7.44
C CYS A 110 9.76 -12.79 8.52
N GLU A 111 9.45 -12.44 9.77
CA GLU A 111 9.58 -13.34 10.94
C GLU A 111 8.27 -14.01 11.35
N CYS A 112 7.12 -13.43 11.03
CA CYS A 112 5.83 -13.98 11.44
C CYS A 112 5.42 -15.17 10.57
N ALA A 113 4.94 -16.24 11.20
CA ALA A 113 4.37 -17.39 10.51
C ALA A 113 3.10 -17.06 9.70
N CYS A 114 2.36 -16.03 10.14
CA CYS A 114 1.20 -15.46 9.45
C CYS A 114 1.51 -14.02 9.00
N PHE A 115 0.89 -13.61 7.92
CA PHE A 115 1.02 -12.23 7.44
C PHE A 115 0.48 -11.23 8.49
N PRO A 116 1.24 -10.19 8.86
CA PRO A 116 0.88 -9.28 9.95
C PRO A 116 -0.41 -8.51 9.63
N HIS A 117 -1.44 -8.66 10.46
CA HIS A 117 -2.77 -8.08 10.19
C HIS A 117 -2.80 -6.57 10.42
N GLU A 118 -1.96 -6.05 11.31
CA GLU A 118 -1.77 -4.62 11.55
C GLU A 118 -1.25 -3.85 10.33
N ILE A 119 -0.79 -4.54 9.29
CA ILE A 119 -0.42 -3.91 8.01
C ILE A 119 -1.58 -3.09 7.40
N GLY A 120 -2.82 -3.41 7.77
CA GLY A 120 -3.98 -2.63 7.38
C GLY A 120 -3.86 -1.14 7.70
N ILE A 121 -3.26 -0.80 8.85
CA ILE A 121 -2.96 0.60 9.22
C ILE A 121 -1.99 1.23 8.22
N PHE A 122 -0.93 0.52 7.85
CA PHE A 122 0.04 0.97 6.84
C PHE A 122 -0.57 1.11 5.44
N LEU A 123 -1.66 0.40 5.16
CA LEU A 123 -2.40 0.50 3.91
C LEU A 123 -3.46 1.60 3.92
N GLY A 124 -3.61 2.33 5.04
CA GLY A 124 -4.63 3.35 5.23
C GLY A 124 -6.03 2.78 5.34
N TYR A 125 -6.16 1.56 5.90
CA TYR A 125 -7.47 1.02 6.27
C TYR A 125 -7.91 1.64 7.59
N PRO A 126 -9.21 1.90 7.78
CA PRO A 126 -9.71 2.44 9.03
C PRO A 126 -9.33 1.56 10.23
N PRO A 127 -8.84 2.15 11.34
CA PRO A 127 -8.45 1.37 12.53
C PRO A 127 -9.56 0.45 13.05
N GLU A 128 -10.81 0.89 13.00
CA GLU A 128 -11.96 0.08 13.38
C GLU A 128 -12.13 -1.19 12.52
N ASP A 129 -11.82 -1.13 11.23
CA ASP A 129 -11.89 -2.29 10.35
C ASP A 129 -10.67 -3.22 10.56
N VAL A 130 -9.49 -2.66 10.83
CA VAL A 130 -8.29 -3.44 11.17
C VAL A 130 -8.48 -4.18 12.48
N ARG A 131 -9.00 -3.52 13.52
CA ARG A 131 -9.33 -4.14 14.81
C ARG A 131 -10.38 -5.22 14.63
N GLY A 132 -11.46 -4.92 13.91
CA GLY A 132 -12.51 -5.90 13.61
C GLY A 132 -11.97 -7.13 12.89
N PHE A 133 -11.02 -6.96 11.97
CA PHE A 133 -10.36 -8.09 11.29
C PHE A 133 -9.54 -8.95 12.27
N ILE A 134 -8.77 -8.31 13.15
CA ILE A 134 -7.92 -8.99 14.13
C ILE A 134 -8.79 -9.78 15.11
N GLU A 135 -9.77 -9.14 15.74
CA GLU A 135 -10.65 -9.74 16.76
C GLU A 135 -11.51 -10.89 16.21
N ASN A 136 -11.96 -10.79 14.98
CA ASN A 136 -12.78 -11.80 14.33
C ASN A 136 -11.96 -12.82 13.49
N SER A 137 -10.63 -12.75 13.52
CA SER A 137 -9.78 -13.61 12.68
C SER A 137 -10.19 -13.57 11.19
N GLY A 138 -10.59 -12.38 10.73
CA GLY A 138 -11.07 -12.15 9.37
C GLY A 138 -12.46 -12.70 9.06
N GLN A 139 -13.21 -13.20 10.03
CA GLN A 139 -14.59 -13.66 9.87
C GLN A 139 -15.58 -12.52 10.19
N ASN A 140 -16.87 -12.76 9.95
CA ASN A 140 -17.98 -11.88 10.38
C ASN A 140 -17.92 -10.43 9.84
N CYS A 141 -17.24 -10.19 8.72
CA CYS A 141 -17.27 -8.88 8.10
C CYS A 141 -18.65 -8.56 7.51
N LYS A 142 -19.05 -7.29 7.54
CA LYS A 142 -20.31 -6.81 6.96
C LYS A 142 -20.29 -6.86 5.43
N CYS A 143 -19.17 -6.47 4.85
CA CYS A 143 -18.92 -6.62 3.41
C CYS A 143 -17.44 -6.80 3.12
N CYS A 144 -17.11 -7.26 1.92
CA CYS A 144 -15.75 -7.46 1.45
C CYS A 144 -15.52 -6.70 0.14
N GLY A 145 -14.50 -5.85 0.12
CA GLY A 145 -14.06 -5.12 -1.04
C GLY A 145 -12.53 -5.11 -1.11
N ILE A 146 -11.92 -3.93 -1.11
CA ILE A 146 -10.46 -3.78 -1.05
C ILE A 146 -9.92 -4.29 0.29
N TRP A 147 -10.73 -4.21 1.32
CA TRP A 147 -10.52 -4.87 2.62
C TRP A 147 -11.85 -5.40 3.17
N LYS A 148 -11.79 -6.14 4.27
CA LYS A 148 -12.98 -6.62 4.99
C LYS A 148 -13.49 -5.53 5.93
N VAL A 149 -14.74 -5.11 5.73
CA VAL A 149 -15.38 -4.00 6.44
C VAL A 149 -16.17 -4.50 7.63
N TYR A 150 -15.96 -3.88 8.78
CA TYR A 150 -16.65 -4.19 10.04
C TYR A 150 -17.54 -3.04 10.51
N CYS A 151 -17.22 -1.81 10.09
CA CYS A 151 -17.99 -0.60 10.45
C CYS A 151 -18.29 0.27 9.23
N ASN A 152 -19.40 1.04 9.28
CA ASN A 152 -19.75 2.05 8.27
C ASN A 152 -19.72 1.52 6.83
N GLU A 153 -20.40 0.43 6.60
CA GLU A 153 -20.40 -0.33 5.34
C GLU A 153 -20.71 0.53 4.11
N GLN A 154 -21.74 1.37 4.19
CA GLN A 154 -22.17 2.19 3.04
C GLN A 154 -21.09 3.17 2.60
N ASP A 155 -20.42 3.83 3.53
CA ASP A 155 -19.34 4.77 3.24
C ASP A 155 -18.13 4.06 2.60
N LYS A 156 -17.82 2.85 3.09
CA LYS A 156 -16.71 2.06 2.54
C LYS A 156 -17.01 1.56 1.12
N ILE A 157 -18.24 1.15 0.86
CA ILE A 157 -18.67 0.77 -0.51
C ILE A 157 -18.52 1.95 -1.48
N GLN A 158 -18.95 3.14 -1.08
CA GLN A 158 -18.76 4.34 -1.91
C GLN A 158 -17.27 4.65 -2.15
N LEU A 159 -16.44 4.47 -1.12
CA LEU A 159 -15.00 4.65 -1.22
C LEU A 159 -14.35 3.62 -2.18
N PHE A 160 -14.76 2.36 -2.11
CA PHE A 160 -14.31 1.31 -3.04
C PHE A 160 -14.68 1.64 -4.49
N CYS A 161 -15.90 2.14 -4.71
CA CYS A 161 -16.31 2.61 -6.04
C CYS A 161 -15.44 3.76 -6.56
N LYS A 162 -15.05 4.71 -5.69
CA LYS A 162 -14.12 5.79 -6.05
C LYS A 162 -12.75 5.25 -6.42
N PHE A 163 -12.21 4.30 -5.65
CA PHE A 163 -10.91 3.68 -5.94
C PHE A 163 -10.94 2.89 -7.25
N GLN A 164 -12.01 2.13 -7.48
CA GLN A 164 -12.18 1.39 -8.74
C GLN A 164 -12.22 2.33 -9.93
N LYS A 165 -13.04 3.38 -9.88
CA LYS A 165 -13.13 4.40 -10.94
C LYS A 165 -11.78 5.08 -11.19
N CYS A 166 -11.04 5.40 -10.14
CA CYS A 166 -9.69 5.94 -10.26
C CYS A 166 -8.76 4.97 -11.00
N SER A 167 -8.79 3.70 -10.63
CA SER A 167 -7.96 2.66 -11.27
C SER A 167 -8.30 2.47 -12.74
N ASP A 168 -9.58 2.55 -13.12
CA ASP A 168 -10.03 2.45 -14.52
C ASP A 168 -9.51 3.63 -15.33
N VAL A 169 -9.63 4.86 -14.80
CA VAL A 169 -9.12 6.08 -15.45
C VAL A 169 -7.60 6.01 -15.63
N TYR A 170 -6.86 5.57 -14.59
CA TYR A 170 -5.40 5.45 -14.65
C TYR A 170 -4.96 4.46 -15.71
N ARG A 171 -5.59 3.27 -15.78
CA ARG A 171 -5.29 2.29 -16.82
C ARG A 171 -5.54 2.83 -18.22
N GLN A 172 -6.67 3.53 -18.43
CA GLN A 172 -7.01 4.14 -19.70
C GLN A 172 -6.03 5.24 -20.12
N VAL A 173 -5.60 6.08 -19.19
CA VAL A 173 -4.65 7.19 -19.47
C VAL A 173 -3.26 6.64 -19.72
N PHE A 174 -2.83 5.63 -18.98
CA PHE A 174 -1.55 4.95 -19.18
C PHE A 174 -1.48 4.25 -20.55
N SER A 175 -2.56 3.60 -20.98
CA SER A 175 -2.62 2.96 -22.31
C SER A 175 -2.53 3.95 -23.47
N LYS A 176 -2.78 5.25 -23.22
CA LYS A 176 -2.58 6.36 -24.18
C LYS A 176 -1.15 6.91 -24.17
N GLY A 177 -0.22 6.28 -23.42
CA GLY A 177 1.20 6.61 -23.42
C GLY A 177 1.63 7.66 -22.38
N ARG A 178 0.76 8.03 -21.41
CA ARG A 178 1.15 8.95 -20.33
C ARG A 178 2.03 8.22 -19.32
N GLY A 179 3.19 8.80 -18.97
CA GLY A 179 4.15 8.20 -18.05
C GLY A 179 3.72 8.27 -16.58
N LEU A 180 4.25 7.37 -15.75
CA LEU A 180 3.94 7.23 -14.32
C LEU A 180 4.11 8.55 -13.54
N ALA A 181 5.23 9.25 -13.72
CA ALA A 181 5.50 10.51 -13.01
C ALA A 181 4.49 11.62 -13.34
N GLN A 182 4.00 11.67 -14.59
CA GLN A 182 2.98 12.64 -15.00
C GLN A 182 1.60 12.33 -14.42
N MET A 183 1.34 11.06 -14.13
CA MET A 183 0.09 10.58 -13.56
C MET A 183 0.09 10.59 -12.04
N THR A 184 1.25 10.75 -11.41
CA THR A 184 1.37 10.82 -9.95
C THR A 184 1.12 12.25 -9.48
N VAL A 185 0.09 12.41 -8.66
CA VAL A 185 -0.26 13.69 -8.04
C VAL A 185 0.80 14.01 -6.97
N GLY A 186 1.28 15.25 -6.92
CA GLY A 186 2.19 15.71 -5.87
C GLY A 186 1.53 15.78 -4.49
N ALA A 187 2.34 15.75 -3.43
CA ALA A 187 1.90 15.94 -2.04
C ALA A 187 1.59 17.40 -1.77
#